data_7707dc25f15cad1826b5fe85fa409f20
#
_entry.id   7707dc25f15cad1826b5fe85fa409f20
#
_cell.length_a   1.000
_cell.length_b   1.000
_cell.length_c   1.000
_cell.angle_alpha   90.00
_cell.angle_beta   90.00
_cell.angle_gamma   90.00
#
_symmetry.space_group_name_H-M   'P 1'
#
loop_
_entity.id
_entity.type
_entity.pdbx_description
1 polymer ?
#
loop_
_entity_poly.entity_id
_entity_poly.type
_entity_poly.pdbx_seq_one_letter_code
_entity_poly.pdbx_strand_id
1 'polypeptide(L)'
;MSIHNQETPPEEALFLEKKGGFLDFYGKFGISLDKFEATGQSSIYYALANMNPANRTIFVHNTLTSRPNIEAAQAWSPHTFWATCPNANLYIENRLPDYSVFLDTQARVTIGTDSLTSNWQLSVLEEMKTIARYQSYVPFSALLRWATLNGAQALGFDDTLGSLEVGKTPGIVLIQGVSPDWKLGGDVSAKRLI
;
A
#
# COMPACT_ATOMS: atom_id res chain seq x y z
N MET A 1 -1.95 -11.52 6.95
CA MET A 1 -1.95 -10.51 8.02
C MET A 1 -1.81 -9.14 7.39
N SER A 2 -2.51 -8.10 7.85
CA SER A 2 -2.30 -6.73 7.36
C SER A 2 -2.10 -5.78 8.54
N ILE A 3 -1.28 -4.75 8.35
CA ILE A 3 -0.98 -3.74 9.36
C ILE A 3 -0.76 -2.40 8.69
N HIS A 4 -1.36 -1.33 9.23
CA HIS A 4 -0.99 0.05 8.87
C HIS A 4 0.46 0.28 9.25
N ASN A 5 1.24 0.91 8.38
CA ASN A 5 2.67 1.02 8.54
C ASN A 5 3.21 2.30 7.90
N GLN A 6 4.00 3.04 8.66
CA GLN A 6 4.70 4.22 8.19
C GLN A 6 3.77 5.20 7.46
N GLU A 7 2.58 5.39 8.00
CA GLU A 7 1.55 6.21 7.39
C GLU A 7 1.78 7.69 7.65
N THR A 8 2.07 8.04 8.92
CA THR A 8 2.07 9.43 9.39
C THR A 8 3.33 9.80 10.17
N PRO A 9 3.79 11.07 10.14
CA PRO A 9 4.91 11.52 10.97
C PRO A 9 4.72 11.29 12.47
N PRO A 10 3.51 11.42 13.06
CA PRO A 10 3.27 11.07 14.47
C PRO A 10 3.55 9.59 14.79
N GLU A 11 3.31 8.66 13.84
CA GLU A 11 3.67 7.25 14.01
C GLU A 11 5.19 7.10 14.11
N GLU A 12 5.93 7.69 13.18
CA GLU A 12 7.39 7.68 13.22
C GLU A 12 7.93 8.26 14.54
N ALA A 13 7.41 9.41 14.99
CA ALA A 13 7.82 10.03 16.24
C ALA A 13 7.57 9.14 17.47
N LEU A 14 6.48 8.37 17.48
CA LEU A 14 6.18 7.42 18.54
C LEU A 14 7.25 6.31 18.60
N PHE A 15 7.56 5.69 17.47
CA PHE A 15 8.51 4.56 17.44
C PHE A 15 9.96 5.01 17.58
N LEU A 16 10.34 6.16 17.05
CA LEU A 16 11.70 6.69 17.17
C LEU A 16 12.00 7.17 18.59
N GLU A 17 11.07 7.91 19.22
CA GLU A 17 11.38 8.72 20.40
C GLU A 17 10.32 8.65 21.50
N LYS A 18 9.23 7.89 21.35
CA LYS A 18 8.05 7.87 22.24
C LYS A 18 7.49 9.27 22.44
N LYS A 19 7.30 10.00 21.32
CA LYS A 19 6.81 11.39 21.28
C LYS A 19 5.68 11.57 20.27
N GLY A 20 5.09 12.75 20.25
CA GLY A 20 4.15 13.19 19.23
C GLY A 20 2.69 12.87 19.53
N GLY A 21 1.83 13.18 18.56
CA GLY A 21 0.37 13.20 18.73
C GLY A 21 -0.27 11.87 19.12
N PHE A 22 0.39 10.72 18.88
CA PHE A 22 -0.14 9.44 19.34
C PHE A 22 -0.13 9.27 20.86
N LEU A 23 0.77 9.93 21.59
CA LEU A 23 0.71 9.93 23.05
C LEU A 23 -0.57 10.60 23.54
N ASP A 24 -0.88 11.78 22.99
CA ASP A 24 -2.10 12.51 23.33
C ASP A 24 -3.36 11.75 22.91
N PHE A 25 -3.31 11.14 21.72
CA PHE A 25 -4.41 10.34 21.18
C PHE A 25 -4.74 9.15 22.11
N TYR A 26 -3.76 8.32 22.43
CA TYR A 26 -3.96 7.19 23.33
C TYR A 26 -4.36 7.61 24.72
N GLY A 27 -3.78 8.71 25.23
CA GLY A 27 -4.15 9.28 26.54
C GLY A 27 -5.63 9.67 26.62
N LYS A 28 -6.20 10.26 25.55
CA LYS A 28 -7.63 10.60 25.48
C LYS A 28 -8.55 9.37 25.57
N PHE A 29 -8.08 8.21 25.13
CA PHE A 29 -8.81 6.95 25.23
C PHE A 29 -8.49 6.15 26.49
N GLY A 30 -7.69 6.70 27.43
CA GLY A 30 -7.27 5.99 28.64
C GLY A 30 -6.33 4.82 28.39
N ILE A 31 -5.68 4.78 27.23
CA ILE A 31 -4.73 3.72 26.86
C ILE A 31 -3.33 4.18 27.30
N SER A 32 -2.77 3.48 28.30
CA SER A 32 -1.41 3.74 28.76
C SER A 32 -0.37 3.16 27.81
N LEU A 33 0.63 3.97 27.47
CA LEU A 33 1.82 3.55 26.75
C LEU A 33 3.05 3.39 27.68
N ASP A 34 2.85 3.26 29.00
CA ASP A 34 3.95 3.19 29.97
C ASP A 34 4.89 2.01 29.68
N LYS A 35 4.33 0.88 29.22
CA LYS A 35 5.08 -0.34 28.89
C LYS A 35 5.65 -0.34 27.46
N PHE A 36 5.30 0.65 26.64
CA PHE A 36 5.86 0.76 25.31
C PHE A 36 7.19 1.51 25.39
N GLU A 37 8.24 0.92 24.85
CA GLU A 37 9.55 1.54 24.72
C GLU A 37 9.81 1.90 23.26
N ALA A 38 10.30 3.13 23.02
CA ALA A 38 10.72 3.54 21.70
C ALA A 38 11.88 2.67 21.20
N THR A 39 11.81 2.26 19.94
CA THR A 39 12.83 1.39 19.34
C THR A 39 14.04 2.16 18.82
N GLY A 40 13.92 3.49 18.69
CA GLY A 40 14.90 4.33 18.00
C GLY A 40 14.94 4.09 16.49
N GLN A 41 13.96 3.35 15.95
CA GLN A 41 13.86 2.98 14.55
C GLN A 41 12.43 3.19 14.05
N SER A 42 12.25 3.26 12.73
CA SER A 42 10.94 3.34 12.10
C SER A 42 10.01 2.18 12.52
N SER A 43 8.70 2.44 12.53
CA SER A 43 7.66 1.50 12.99
C SER A 43 7.75 0.11 12.37
N ILE A 44 8.21 0.00 11.12
CA ILE A 44 8.36 -1.30 10.44
C ILE A 44 9.28 -2.26 11.21
N TYR A 45 10.36 -1.79 11.80
CA TYR A 45 11.29 -2.67 12.53
C TYR A 45 10.64 -3.27 13.77
N TYR A 46 9.73 -2.55 14.43
CA TYR A 46 8.92 -3.12 15.49
C TYR A 46 8.00 -4.24 14.98
N ALA A 47 7.37 -4.03 13.81
CA ALA A 47 6.54 -5.05 13.17
C ALA A 47 7.38 -6.29 12.80
N LEU A 48 8.54 -6.11 12.17
CA LEU A 48 9.43 -7.23 11.79
C LEU A 48 9.94 -8.03 13.00
N ALA A 49 10.17 -7.38 14.14
CA ALA A 49 10.62 -8.03 15.36
C ALA A 49 9.51 -8.84 16.06
N ASN A 50 8.24 -8.47 15.86
CA ASN A 50 7.12 -9.05 16.62
C ASN A 50 6.17 -9.91 15.77
N MET A 51 6.29 -9.90 14.45
CA MET A 51 5.44 -10.66 13.53
C MET A 51 6.13 -11.95 13.09
N ASN A 52 5.34 -12.94 12.64
CA ASN A 52 5.88 -14.20 12.15
C ASN A 52 6.20 -14.09 10.64
N PRO A 53 7.48 -14.25 10.20
CA PRO A 53 7.89 -14.16 8.81
C PRO A 53 7.30 -15.25 7.90
N ALA A 54 6.80 -16.34 8.44
CA ALA A 54 6.13 -17.38 7.65
C ALA A 54 4.74 -16.96 7.17
N ASN A 55 4.15 -15.92 7.78
CA ASN A 55 2.86 -15.41 7.36
C ASN A 55 2.98 -14.46 6.19
N ARG A 56 2.00 -14.54 5.27
CA ARG A 56 1.80 -13.50 4.27
C ARG A 56 1.44 -12.19 4.97
N THR A 57 2.24 -11.14 4.75
CA THR A 57 2.11 -9.86 5.43
C THR A 57 1.92 -8.74 4.43
N ILE A 58 0.95 -7.88 4.68
CA ILE A 58 0.65 -6.69 3.88
C ILE A 58 0.88 -5.47 4.76
N PHE A 59 1.90 -4.68 4.44
CA PHE A 59 2.13 -3.37 5.02
C PHE A 59 1.31 -2.33 4.25
N VAL A 60 0.48 -1.55 4.95
CA VAL A 60 -0.51 -0.65 4.34
C VAL A 60 -0.07 0.80 4.49
N HIS A 61 -0.39 1.64 3.52
CA HIS A 61 -0.03 3.06 3.31
C HIS A 61 1.41 3.29 2.89
N ASN A 62 2.37 3.05 3.78
CA ASN A 62 3.81 3.12 3.49
C ASN A 62 4.28 4.49 2.98
N THR A 63 3.62 5.56 3.43
CA THR A 63 3.81 6.95 2.98
C THR A 63 5.22 7.46 3.27
N LEU A 64 5.83 6.98 4.36
CA LEU A 64 7.16 7.36 4.83
C LEU A 64 8.22 6.27 4.60
N THR A 65 7.85 5.18 3.92
CA THR A 65 8.74 4.03 3.71
C THR A 65 9.92 4.39 2.83
N SER A 66 11.10 4.00 3.26
CA SER A 66 12.37 4.20 2.57
C SER A 66 12.92 2.89 1.99
N ARG A 67 13.95 2.98 1.13
CA ARG A 67 14.63 1.81 0.57
C ARG A 67 15.13 0.83 1.65
N PRO A 68 15.84 1.26 2.72
CA PRO A 68 16.27 0.33 3.78
C PRO A 68 15.12 -0.40 4.45
N ASN A 69 13.95 0.23 4.60
CA ASN A 69 12.77 -0.40 5.18
C ASN A 69 12.25 -1.54 4.28
N ILE A 70 12.20 -1.31 2.96
CA ILE A 70 11.76 -2.32 1.99
C ILE A 70 12.73 -3.50 1.98
N GLU A 71 14.03 -3.21 1.89
CA GLU A 71 15.07 -4.24 1.87
C GLU A 71 15.07 -5.08 3.15
N ALA A 72 14.88 -4.46 4.33
CA ALA A 72 14.75 -5.16 5.59
C ALA A 72 13.55 -6.10 5.61
N ALA A 73 12.38 -5.63 5.14
CA ALA A 73 11.18 -6.45 5.08
C ALA A 73 11.27 -7.58 4.06
N GLN A 74 11.93 -7.37 2.93
CA GLN A 74 12.19 -8.41 1.93
C GLN A 74 13.17 -9.48 2.44
N ALA A 75 14.19 -9.06 3.19
CA ALA A 75 15.14 -9.98 3.84
C ALA A 75 14.46 -10.77 4.97
N TRP A 76 13.51 -10.16 5.69
CA TRP A 76 12.77 -10.79 6.76
C TRP A 76 11.81 -11.87 6.26
N SER A 77 11.11 -11.63 5.14
CA SER A 77 10.16 -12.61 4.59
C SER A 77 9.95 -12.45 3.08
N PRO A 78 9.95 -13.58 2.32
CA PRO A 78 9.55 -13.59 0.92
C PRO A 78 8.04 -13.40 0.72
N HIS A 79 7.26 -13.37 1.79
CA HIS A 79 5.80 -13.25 1.76
C HIS A 79 5.30 -11.84 2.09
N THR A 80 6.15 -10.81 1.87
CA THR A 80 5.85 -9.39 2.09
C THR A 80 5.18 -8.75 0.89
N PHE A 81 4.15 -7.95 1.16
CA PHE A 81 3.42 -7.12 0.20
C PHE A 81 3.23 -5.71 0.76
N TRP A 82 3.04 -4.74 -0.13
CA TRP A 82 2.92 -3.33 0.19
C TRP A 82 1.64 -2.77 -0.41
N ALA A 83 0.61 -2.54 0.39
CA ALA A 83 -0.61 -1.92 -0.09
C ALA A 83 -0.49 -0.40 -0.03
N THR A 84 -0.69 0.27 -1.16
CA THR A 84 -0.81 1.72 -1.21
C THR A 84 -2.26 2.12 -1.40
N CYS A 85 -2.69 3.19 -0.71
CA CYS A 85 -4.03 3.76 -0.78
C CYS A 85 -3.92 5.24 -1.17
N PRO A 86 -3.61 5.55 -2.44
CA PRO A 86 -3.20 6.89 -2.88
C PRO A 86 -4.16 8.01 -2.45
N ASN A 87 -5.46 7.83 -2.65
CA ASN A 87 -6.44 8.86 -2.30
C ASN A 87 -6.53 9.06 -0.79
N ALA A 88 -6.52 7.98 0.00
CA ALA A 88 -6.50 8.07 1.45
C ALA A 88 -5.21 8.74 1.95
N ASN A 89 -4.06 8.38 1.39
CA ASN A 89 -2.78 9.00 1.74
C ASN A 89 -2.77 10.51 1.46
N LEU A 90 -3.36 10.95 0.34
CA LEU A 90 -3.51 12.37 0.04
C LEU A 90 -4.50 13.06 0.99
N TYR A 91 -5.58 12.40 1.36
CA TYR A 91 -6.58 12.95 2.28
C TYR A 91 -6.02 13.11 3.70
N ILE A 92 -5.29 12.13 4.21
CA ILE A 92 -4.78 12.09 5.58
C ILE A 92 -3.52 12.95 5.74
N GLU A 93 -2.53 12.77 4.85
CA GLU A 93 -1.19 13.36 5.00
C GLU A 93 -0.78 14.30 3.85
N ASN A 94 -1.67 14.49 2.85
CA ASN A 94 -1.33 15.23 1.63
C ASN A 94 -0.01 14.75 0.99
N ARG A 95 0.27 13.46 1.06
CA ARG A 95 1.51 12.85 0.62
C ARG A 95 1.26 11.48 -0.03
N LEU A 96 2.03 11.15 -1.05
CA LEU A 96 2.13 9.80 -1.61
C LEU A 96 3.46 9.16 -1.22
N PRO A 97 3.53 7.82 -1.14
CA PRO A 97 4.81 7.12 -1.07
C PRO A 97 5.72 7.49 -2.25
N ASP A 98 7.01 7.39 -2.06
CA ASP A 98 7.97 7.44 -3.17
C ASP A 98 7.97 6.09 -3.91
N TYR A 99 7.17 5.99 -4.97
CA TYR A 99 7.06 4.73 -5.72
C TYR A 99 8.33 4.35 -6.47
N SER A 100 9.31 5.26 -6.64
CA SER A 100 10.57 4.93 -7.27
C SER A 100 11.35 3.89 -6.46
N VAL A 101 11.34 4.01 -5.14
CA VAL A 101 12.03 3.04 -4.26
C VAL A 101 11.37 1.65 -4.30
N PHE A 102 10.05 1.59 -4.48
CA PHE A 102 9.33 0.30 -4.63
C PHE A 102 9.61 -0.35 -5.99
N LEU A 103 9.71 0.45 -7.07
CA LEU A 103 10.06 -0.04 -8.39
C LEU A 103 11.50 -0.55 -8.41
N ASP A 104 12.44 0.22 -7.90
CA ASP A 104 13.86 -0.11 -7.87
C ASP A 104 14.16 -1.37 -7.05
N THR A 105 13.47 -1.54 -5.93
CA THR A 105 13.62 -2.73 -5.06
C THR A 105 12.76 -3.91 -5.52
N GLN A 106 12.01 -3.74 -6.62
CA GLN A 106 11.08 -4.75 -7.13
C GLN A 106 10.07 -5.22 -6.05
N ALA A 107 9.67 -4.31 -5.16
CA ALA A 107 8.73 -4.60 -4.11
C ALA A 107 7.36 -4.99 -4.67
N ARG A 108 6.71 -5.96 -4.04
CA ARG A 108 5.36 -6.42 -4.46
C ARG A 108 4.30 -5.46 -3.94
N VAL A 109 4.10 -4.36 -4.68
CA VAL A 109 3.07 -3.38 -4.38
C VAL A 109 1.71 -3.87 -4.83
N THR A 110 0.66 -3.57 -4.07
CA THR A 110 -0.74 -3.72 -4.43
C THR A 110 -1.50 -2.43 -4.13
N ILE A 111 -2.65 -2.23 -4.77
CA ILE A 111 -3.46 -1.03 -4.62
C ILE A 111 -4.70 -1.35 -3.81
N GLY A 112 -4.94 -0.56 -2.76
CA GLY A 112 -6.16 -0.53 -1.96
C GLY A 112 -6.80 0.85 -2.01
N THR A 113 -8.03 0.95 -1.54
CA THR A 113 -8.80 2.20 -1.51
C THR A 113 -8.90 2.81 -0.11
N ASP A 114 -8.57 2.03 0.91
CA ASP A 114 -8.97 2.32 2.28
C ASP A 114 -10.49 2.47 2.40
N SER A 115 -11.00 3.08 3.45
CA SER A 115 -12.43 3.26 3.72
C SER A 115 -12.98 4.56 3.11
N LEU A 116 -14.32 4.65 3.01
CA LEU A 116 -14.99 5.90 2.63
C LEU A 116 -14.81 7.03 3.67
N THR A 117 -14.22 6.76 4.82
CA THR A 117 -13.89 7.81 5.82
C THR A 117 -12.71 8.65 5.36
N SER A 118 -11.75 8.03 4.68
CA SER A 118 -10.52 8.67 4.16
C SER A 118 -10.48 8.74 2.63
N ASN A 119 -11.56 8.33 1.95
CA ASN A 119 -11.64 8.32 0.51
C ASN A 119 -13.07 8.69 0.08
N TRP A 120 -13.22 9.31 -1.10
CA TRP A 120 -14.53 9.69 -1.64
C TRP A 120 -15.15 8.61 -2.56
N GLN A 121 -14.43 7.53 -2.81
CA GLN A 121 -14.87 6.42 -3.66
C GLN A 121 -14.04 5.15 -3.43
N LEU A 122 -14.65 3.98 -3.70
CA LEU A 122 -13.98 2.68 -3.61
C LEU A 122 -13.71 2.15 -5.03
N SER A 123 -12.74 2.75 -5.72
CA SER A 123 -12.38 2.39 -7.08
C SER A 123 -10.88 2.26 -7.26
N VAL A 124 -10.41 1.04 -7.48
CA VAL A 124 -8.98 0.77 -7.76
C VAL A 124 -8.50 1.52 -9.01
N LEU A 125 -9.35 1.71 -10.03
CA LEU A 125 -8.99 2.50 -11.20
C LEU A 125 -8.72 3.97 -10.85
N GLU A 126 -9.51 4.57 -9.95
CA GLU A 126 -9.29 5.95 -9.53
C GLU A 126 -8.01 6.09 -8.70
N GLU A 127 -7.65 5.08 -7.90
CA GLU A 127 -6.34 5.02 -7.24
C GLU A 127 -5.19 4.98 -8.26
N MET A 128 -5.32 4.15 -9.31
CA MET A 128 -4.33 4.11 -10.42
C MET A 128 -4.20 5.47 -11.11
N LYS A 129 -5.32 6.17 -11.38
CA LYS A 129 -5.30 7.52 -11.96
C LYS A 129 -4.59 8.52 -11.06
N THR A 130 -4.80 8.43 -9.76
CA THR A 130 -4.13 9.29 -8.78
C THR A 130 -2.62 9.09 -8.84
N ILE A 131 -2.14 7.84 -8.83
CA ILE A 131 -0.71 7.57 -9.00
C ILE A 131 -0.20 8.12 -10.33
N ALA A 132 -0.88 7.81 -11.44
CA ALA A 132 -0.47 8.26 -12.77
C ALA A 132 -0.39 9.79 -12.90
N ARG A 133 -1.28 10.52 -12.21
CA ARG A 133 -1.32 11.99 -12.19
C ARG A 133 -0.16 12.60 -11.42
N TYR A 134 0.10 12.10 -10.22
CA TYR A 134 1.06 12.71 -9.29
C TYR A 134 2.46 12.11 -9.34
N GLN A 135 2.57 10.88 -9.85
CA GLN A 135 3.81 10.08 -9.94
C GLN A 135 3.93 9.48 -11.35
N SER A 136 3.96 10.35 -12.36
CA SER A 136 3.85 10.00 -13.79
C SER A 136 4.98 9.10 -14.31
N TYR A 137 6.04 8.90 -13.55
CA TYR A 137 7.12 7.96 -13.86
C TYR A 137 6.74 6.49 -13.61
N VAL A 138 5.66 6.23 -12.85
CA VAL A 138 5.19 4.85 -12.63
C VAL A 138 4.52 4.35 -13.91
N PRO A 139 5.08 3.30 -14.55
CA PRO A 139 4.54 2.84 -15.82
C PRO A 139 3.18 2.17 -15.66
N PHE A 140 2.33 2.29 -16.66
CA PHE A 140 0.99 1.68 -16.67
C PHE A 140 1.01 0.17 -16.41
N SER A 141 2.00 -0.54 -16.94
CA SER A 141 2.18 -1.98 -16.71
C SER A 141 2.39 -2.33 -15.23
N ALA A 142 3.11 -1.47 -14.49
CA ALA A 142 3.26 -1.64 -13.05
C ALA A 142 1.94 -1.38 -12.33
N LEU A 143 1.25 -0.28 -12.65
CA LEU A 143 -0.07 0.04 -12.08
C LEU A 143 -1.07 -1.09 -12.31
N LEU A 144 -1.12 -1.64 -13.53
CA LEU A 144 -2.01 -2.74 -13.85
C LEU A 144 -1.67 -3.99 -13.03
N ARG A 145 -0.39 -4.34 -12.92
CA ARG A 145 0.06 -5.48 -12.10
C ARG A 145 -0.27 -5.28 -10.62
N TRP A 146 -0.07 -4.08 -10.09
CA TRP A 146 -0.39 -3.73 -8.69
C TRP A 146 -1.88 -3.82 -8.41
N ALA A 147 -2.70 -3.41 -9.37
CA ALA A 147 -4.16 -3.44 -9.27
C ALA A 147 -4.80 -4.82 -9.49
N THR A 148 -4.04 -5.82 -9.96
CA THR A 148 -4.57 -7.14 -10.32
C THR A 148 -3.78 -8.28 -9.69
N LEU A 149 -2.72 -8.75 -10.35
CA LEU A 149 -1.98 -9.95 -9.96
C LEU A 149 -1.35 -9.83 -8.57
N ASN A 150 -0.72 -8.70 -8.26
CA ASN A 150 -0.10 -8.52 -6.95
C ASN A 150 -1.14 -8.52 -5.82
N GLY A 151 -2.32 -7.93 -6.05
CA GLY A 151 -3.44 -8.00 -5.11
C GLY A 151 -3.92 -9.44 -4.88
N ALA A 152 -4.07 -10.21 -5.95
CA ALA A 152 -4.43 -11.63 -5.86
C ALA A 152 -3.38 -12.42 -5.06
N GLN A 153 -2.09 -12.19 -5.34
CA GLN A 153 -0.99 -12.81 -4.61
C GLN A 153 -0.98 -12.41 -3.13
N ALA A 154 -1.18 -11.12 -2.83
CA ALA A 154 -1.24 -10.64 -1.45
C ALA A 154 -2.35 -11.29 -0.63
N LEU A 155 -3.47 -11.59 -1.27
CA LEU A 155 -4.65 -12.21 -0.63
C LEU A 155 -4.68 -13.74 -0.74
N GLY A 156 -3.78 -14.35 -1.53
CA GLY A 156 -3.72 -15.80 -1.73
C GLY A 156 -4.79 -16.35 -2.66
N PHE A 157 -5.19 -15.56 -3.64
CA PHE A 157 -6.15 -15.92 -4.68
C PHE A 157 -5.53 -16.04 -6.07
N ASP A 158 -4.21 -16.00 -6.17
CA ASP A 158 -3.49 -15.98 -7.43
C ASP A 158 -3.56 -17.31 -8.22
N ASP A 159 -3.97 -18.39 -7.59
CA ASP A 159 -4.29 -19.66 -8.29
C ASP A 159 -5.53 -19.52 -9.18
N THR A 160 -6.45 -18.61 -8.85
CA THR A 160 -7.74 -18.47 -9.54
C THR A 160 -8.01 -17.07 -10.09
N LEU A 161 -7.35 -16.04 -9.56
CA LEU A 161 -7.60 -14.64 -9.89
C LEU A 161 -6.30 -13.90 -10.28
N GLY A 162 -6.43 -12.64 -10.69
CA GLY A 162 -5.34 -11.70 -10.87
C GLY A 162 -4.67 -11.70 -12.25
N SER A 163 -4.87 -12.74 -13.07
CA SER A 163 -4.32 -12.82 -14.42
C SER A 163 -5.23 -13.64 -15.36
N LEU A 164 -5.12 -13.40 -16.67
CA LEU A 164 -5.82 -14.13 -17.72
C LEU A 164 -4.97 -15.33 -18.16
N GLU A 165 -4.93 -16.36 -17.34
CA GLU A 165 -4.19 -17.60 -17.60
C GLU A 165 -5.14 -18.79 -17.68
N VAL A 166 -4.72 -19.85 -18.39
CA VAL A 166 -5.52 -21.08 -18.50
C VAL A 166 -5.73 -21.70 -17.12
N GLY A 167 -6.97 -21.98 -16.79
CA GLY A 167 -7.38 -22.54 -15.51
C GLY A 167 -7.81 -21.50 -14.46
N LYS A 168 -7.63 -20.20 -14.72
CA LYS A 168 -8.12 -19.12 -13.85
C LYS A 168 -9.47 -18.58 -14.31
N THR A 169 -10.22 -18.01 -13.37
CA THR A 169 -11.53 -17.40 -13.61
C THR A 169 -11.62 -15.99 -13.00
N PRO A 170 -10.71 -15.06 -13.38
CA PRO A 170 -10.61 -13.75 -12.72
C PRO A 170 -11.77 -12.80 -13.05
N GLY A 171 -12.63 -13.16 -14.00
CA GLY A 171 -13.52 -12.22 -14.65
C GLY A 171 -12.76 -11.34 -15.66
N ILE A 172 -13.50 -10.52 -16.40
CA ILE A 172 -12.95 -9.60 -17.39
C ILE A 172 -13.40 -8.17 -17.08
N VAL A 173 -12.45 -7.27 -16.93
CA VAL A 173 -12.69 -5.84 -16.79
C VAL A 173 -12.11 -5.12 -18.01
N LEU A 174 -12.96 -4.41 -18.73
CA LEU A 174 -12.55 -3.55 -19.85
C LEU A 174 -12.21 -2.16 -19.30
N ILE A 175 -10.98 -1.69 -19.56
CA ILE A 175 -10.57 -0.30 -19.31
C ILE A 175 -10.67 0.46 -20.62
N GLN A 176 -11.52 1.50 -20.67
CA GLN A 176 -11.79 2.32 -21.85
C GLN A 176 -11.17 3.70 -21.69
N GLY A 177 -10.77 4.31 -22.81
CA GLY A 177 -10.23 5.68 -22.84
C GLY A 177 -8.74 5.78 -22.50
N VAL A 178 -8.03 4.67 -22.37
CA VAL A 178 -6.56 4.68 -22.25
C VAL A 178 -5.95 5.20 -23.54
N SER A 179 -5.06 6.18 -23.44
CA SER A 179 -4.40 6.76 -24.61
C SER A 179 -3.43 5.77 -25.30
N PRO A 180 -3.06 6.00 -26.57
CA PRO A 180 -2.11 5.11 -27.29
C PRO A 180 -0.74 4.98 -26.61
N ASP A 181 -0.33 5.96 -25.81
CA ASP A 181 0.89 5.98 -25.01
C ASP A 181 0.67 5.48 -23.57
N TRP A 182 -0.42 4.75 -23.33
CA TRP A 182 -0.78 4.09 -22.07
C TRP A 182 -0.97 5.04 -20.87
N LYS A 183 -1.46 6.26 -21.12
CA LYS A 183 -1.79 7.20 -20.04
C LYS A 183 -3.21 7.07 -19.55
N LEU A 184 -3.38 7.21 -18.24
CA LEU A 184 -4.66 7.22 -17.55
C LEU A 184 -5.16 8.67 -17.40
N GLY A 185 -6.00 9.12 -18.33
CA GLY A 185 -6.70 10.40 -18.24
C GLY A 185 -7.92 10.34 -17.31
N GLY A 186 -8.54 11.51 -17.10
CA GLY A 186 -9.73 11.62 -16.25
C GLY A 186 -10.96 10.88 -16.80
N ASP A 187 -11.04 10.74 -18.12
CA ASP A 187 -12.12 10.11 -18.89
C ASP A 187 -12.00 8.56 -18.97
N VAL A 188 -10.87 8.00 -18.51
CA VAL A 188 -10.68 6.55 -18.46
C VAL A 188 -11.72 5.94 -17.50
N SER A 189 -12.36 4.87 -17.94
CA SER A 189 -13.38 4.17 -17.16
C SER A 189 -13.17 2.67 -17.17
N ALA A 190 -13.71 1.97 -16.18
CA ALA A 190 -13.69 0.52 -16.08
C ALA A 190 -15.11 -0.04 -16.17
N LYS A 191 -15.27 -1.11 -16.95
CA LYS A 191 -16.53 -1.85 -17.06
C LYS A 191 -16.27 -3.34 -16.88
N ARG A 192 -16.91 -3.95 -15.89
CA ARG A 192 -16.92 -5.39 -15.76
C ARG A 192 -17.74 -6.00 -16.89
N LEU A 193 -17.19 -6.97 -17.59
CA LEU A 193 -17.84 -7.67 -18.69
C LEU A 193 -18.43 -9.03 -18.24
N ILE A 194 -17.69 -9.78 -17.44
CA ILE A 194 -18.11 -11.05 -16.83
C ILE A 194 -17.46 -11.21 -15.45
#